data_da5af4545b14b8749a7c8450db1beb10
#
_entry.id   da5af4545b14b8749a7c8450db1beb10
#
_cell.length_a   1.000
_cell.length_b   1.000
_cell.length_c   1.000
_cell.angle_alpha   90.00
_cell.angle_beta   90.00
_cell.angle_gamma   90.00
#
_symmetry.space_group_name_H-M   'P 1'
#
loop_
_entity.id
_entity.type
_entity.pdbx_description
1 polymer ?
#
loop_
_entity_poly.entity_id
_entity_poly.type
_entity_poly.pdbx_seq_one_letter_code
_entity_poly.pdbx_strand_id
1 'polypeptide(L)' 'MARGERGIPMAVVERILKQKGEQAGVTRVSDKAIRYLKQELEDIALEIAKEAVSLANHGKRTTVKREDIQLATKQIFKKM' A
#
# COMPACT_ATOMS: atom_id res chain seq x y z
N MET A 1 -18.55 -8.29 -7.40
CA MET A 1 -17.42 -7.43 -7.18
C MET A 1 -17.13 -6.55 -8.37
N ALA A 2 -16.93 -5.30 -8.14
CA ALA A 2 -16.68 -4.37 -9.22
C ALA A 2 -15.34 -4.66 -9.90
N ARG A 3 -15.36 -4.67 -11.22
CA ARG A 3 -14.18 -5.01 -11.98
C ARG A 3 -13.16 -3.91 -11.94
N GLY A 4 -13.61 -2.70 -12.26
CA GLY A 4 -12.71 -1.57 -12.36
C GLY A 4 -12.19 -1.06 -11.04
N GLU A 5 -12.75 -1.58 -9.96
CA GLU A 5 -12.40 -1.12 -8.63
C GLU A 5 -11.46 -2.05 -7.89
N ARG A 6 -10.87 -2.97 -8.60
CA ARG A 6 -9.93 -3.87 -7.95
C ARG A 6 -8.74 -3.11 -7.41
N GLY A 7 -8.32 -3.54 -6.22
CA GLY A 7 -7.18 -2.95 -5.57
C GLY A 7 -7.53 -1.64 -4.91
N ILE A 8 -6.52 -0.83 -4.71
CA ILE A 8 -6.67 0.46 -4.04
C ILE A 8 -7.41 1.43 -4.96
N PRO A 9 -8.48 2.08 -4.46
CA PRO A 9 -9.24 3.02 -5.30
C PRO A 9 -8.37 4.16 -5.79
N MET A 10 -8.48 4.46 -7.08
CA MET A 10 -7.69 5.53 -7.67
C MET A 10 -8.02 6.89 -7.09
N ALA A 11 -9.28 7.08 -6.67
CA ALA A 11 -9.69 8.34 -6.07
C ALA A 11 -8.91 8.64 -4.80
N VAL A 12 -8.61 7.62 -4.01
CA VAL A 12 -7.83 7.80 -2.78
C VAL A 12 -6.41 8.21 -3.12
N VAL A 13 -5.81 7.54 -4.09
CA VAL A 13 -4.44 7.84 -4.52
C VAL A 13 -4.36 9.27 -5.04
N GLU A 14 -5.33 9.65 -5.85
CA GLU A 14 -5.36 11.00 -6.41
C GLU A 14 -5.48 12.05 -5.30
N ARG A 15 -6.35 11.80 -4.32
CA ARG A 15 -6.54 12.73 -3.22
C ARG A 15 -5.27 12.94 -2.44
N ILE A 16 -4.55 11.86 -2.16
CA ILE A 16 -3.30 11.95 -1.41
C ILE A 16 -2.27 12.78 -2.16
N LEU A 17 -2.12 12.52 -3.45
CA LEU A 17 -1.18 13.28 -4.26
C LEU A 17 -1.53 14.75 -4.32
N LYS A 18 -2.82 15.05 -4.48
CA LYS A 18 -3.25 16.45 -4.58
C LYS A 18 -3.09 17.18 -3.26
N GLN A 19 -3.37 16.53 -2.15
CA GLN A 19 -3.17 17.16 -0.85
C GLN A 19 -1.72 17.54 -0.63
N LYS A 20 -0.81 16.64 -0.95
CA LYS A 20 0.60 16.94 -0.76
C LYS A 20 1.09 17.96 -1.76
N GLY A 21 0.57 17.88 -2.99
CA GLY A 21 0.95 18.83 -4.01
C GLY A 21 0.57 20.25 -3.66
N GLU A 22 -0.62 20.44 -3.12
CA GLU A 22 -1.09 21.76 -2.74
C GLU A 22 -0.16 22.44 -1.75
N GLN A 23 0.36 21.66 -0.82
CA GLN A 23 1.27 22.22 0.19
C GLN A 23 2.57 22.73 -0.43
N ALA A 24 2.93 22.21 -1.59
CA ALA A 24 4.18 22.58 -2.25
C ALA A 24 3.95 23.41 -3.51
N GLY A 25 2.72 23.81 -3.77
CA GLY A 25 2.42 24.59 -4.97
C GLY A 25 2.34 23.77 -6.24
N VAL A 26 2.30 22.46 -6.12
CA VAL A 26 2.16 21.55 -7.25
C VAL A 26 0.69 21.18 -7.35
N THR A 27 0.00 21.73 -8.34
CA THR A 27 -1.46 21.64 -8.36
C THR A 27 -2.02 20.65 -9.39
N ARG A 28 -1.16 20.01 -10.17
CA ARG A 28 -1.63 19.09 -11.20
C ARG A 28 -0.96 17.74 -11.05
N VAL A 29 -1.77 16.69 -11.19
CA VAL A 29 -1.29 15.33 -11.11
C VAL A 29 -1.78 14.57 -12.34
N SER A 30 -0.88 13.93 -13.05
CA SER A 30 -1.25 13.23 -14.27
C SER A 30 -1.91 11.89 -13.96
N ASP A 31 -2.74 11.41 -14.87
CA ASP A 31 -3.36 10.10 -14.76
C ASP A 31 -2.32 9.00 -14.62
N LYS A 32 -1.24 9.12 -15.39
CA LYS A 32 -0.18 8.10 -15.35
C LYS A 32 0.49 8.05 -13.99
N ALA A 33 0.67 9.22 -13.36
CA ALA A 33 1.26 9.26 -12.02
C ALA A 33 0.36 8.58 -11.02
N ILE A 34 -0.95 8.82 -11.12
CA ILE A 34 -1.90 8.22 -10.20
C ILE A 34 -1.90 6.70 -10.36
N ARG A 35 -1.92 6.22 -11.59
CA ARG A 35 -1.91 4.78 -11.85
C ARG A 35 -0.63 4.12 -11.39
N TYR A 36 0.49 4.79 -11.61
CA TYR A 36 1.77 4.23 -11.21
C TYR A 36 1.87 4.13 -9.68
N LEU A 37 1.46 5.19 -8.99
CA LEU A 37 1.48 5.16 -7.54
C LEU A 37 0.55 4.08 -6.98
N LYS A 38 -0.62 3.94 -7.60
CA LYS A 38 -1.55 2.87 -7.19
C LYS A 38 -0.87 1.51 -7.31
N GLN A 39 -0.20 1.27 -8.42
CA GLN A 39 0.49 -0.01 -8.64
C GLN A 39 1.58 -0.22 -7.59
N GLU A 40 2.35 0.80 -7.31
CA GLU A 40 3.41 0.70 -6.31
C GLU A 40 2.85 0.39 -4.92
N LEU A 41 1.74 1.03 -4.58
CA LEU A 41 1.12 0.78 -3.27
C LEU A 41 0.61 -0.64 -3.17
N GLU A 42 0.04 -1.16 -4.23
CA GLU A 42 -0.45 -2.53 -4.24
C GLU A 42 0.69 -3.53 -4.14
N ASP A 43 1.79 -3.25 -4.82
CA ASP A 43 2.96 -4.11 -4.75
C ASP A 43 3.54 -4.14 -3.34
N ILE A 44 3.62 -2.97 -2.70
CA ILE A 44 4.11 -2.88 -1.33
C ILE A 44 3.18 -3.62 -0.38
N ALA A 45 1.87 -3.43 -0.56
CA ALA A 45 0.89 -4.11 0.29
C ALA A 45 1.02 -5.63 0.15
N LEU A 46 1.27 -6.10 -1.06
CA LEU A 46 1.45 -7.53 -1.31
C LEU A 46 2.68 -8.06 -0.56
N GLU A 47 3.79 -7.32 -0.61
CA GLU A 47 5.00 -7.72 0.09
C GLU A 47 4.79 -7.76 1.59
N ILE A 48 4.13 -6.75 2.13
CA ILE A 48 3.84 -6.72 3.56
C ILE A 48 2.95 -7.89 3.94
N ALA A 49 1.94 -8.16 3.12
CA ALA A 49 1.01 -9.26 3.39
C ALA A 49 1.73 -10.60 3.40
N LYS A 50 2.62 -10.82 2.45
CA LYS A 50 3.37 -12.08 2.38
C LYS A 50 4.20 -12.28 3.63
N GLU A 51 4.88 -11.24 4.05
CA GLU A 51 5.72 -11.32 5.24
C GLU A 51 4.87 -11.53 6.49
N ALA A 52 3.74 -10.82 6.59
CA ALA A 52 2.87 -10.94 7.75
C ALA A 52 2.27 -12.34 7.86
N VAL A 53 1.88 -12.92 6.73
CA VAL A 53 1.36 -14.28 6.72
C VAL A 53 2.45 -15.26 7.17
N SER A 54 3.67 -15.04 6.72
CA SER A 54 4.79 -15.88 7.11
C SER A 54 5.02 -15.82 8.62
N LEU A 55 4.92 -14.62 9.19
CA LEU A 55 5.09 -14.45 10.63
C LEU A 55 4.00 -15.17 11.43
N ALA A 56 2.76 -15.06 10.97
CA ALA A 56 1.65 -15.75 11.63
C ALA A 56 1.84 -17.26 11.55
N ASN A 57 2.24 -17.74 10.40
CA ASN A 57 2.46 -19.15 10.19
C ASN A 57 3.59 -19.69 11.07
N HIS A 58 4.65 -18.91 11.22
CA HIS A 58 5.75 -19.26 12.10
C HIS A 58 5.29 -19.43 13.54
N GLY A 59 4.34 -18.61 13.96
CA GLY A 59 3.77 -18.70 15.29
C GLY A 59 2.66 -19.74 15.40
N LYS A 60 2.46 -20.51 14.34
CA LYS A 60 1.43 -21.55 14.28
C LYS A 60 0.04 -20.98 14.54
N ARG A 61 -0.19 -19.78 14.04
CA ARG A 61 -1.49 -19.13 14.14
C ARG A 61 -2.17 -19.12 12.80
N THR A 62 -3.50 -19.08 12.84
CA THR A 62 -4.28 -19.01 11.61
C THR A 62 -4.83 -17.61 11.37
N THR A 63 -4.47 -16.67 12.24
CA THR A 63 -4.92 -15.28 12.14
C THR A 63 -3.72 -14.37 12.00
N VAL A 64 -3.75 -13.51 11.00
CA VAL A 64 -2.76 -12.44 10.88
C VAL A 64 -3.21 -11.32 11.80
N LYS A 65 -2.33 -10.91 12.70
CA LYS A 65 -2.64 -9.88 13.67
C LYS A 65 -1.96 -8.57 13.30
N ARG A 66 -2.41 -7.51 13.97
CA ARG A 66 -1.83 -6.19 13.77
C ARG A 66 -0.31 -6.20 13.97
N GLU A 67 0.15 -6.92 14.98
CA GLU A 67 1.58 -7.00 15.27
C GLU A 67 2.36 -7.63 14.13
N ASP A 68 1.75 -8.58 13.42
CA ASP A 68 2.41 -9.18 12.27
C ASP A 68 2.58 -8.14 11.17
N ILE A 69 1.58 -7.30 10.96
CA ILE A 69 1.65 -6.25 9.96
C ILE A 69 2.71 -5.22 10.35
N GLN A 70 2.75 -4.85 11.64
CA GLN A 70 3.73 -3.88 12.11
C GLN A 70 5.16 -4.36 11.89
N LEU A 71 5.42 -5.61 12.25
CA LEU A 71 6.76 -6.16 12.08
C LEU A 71 7.10 -6.33 10.61
N ALA A 72 6.14 -6.82 9.83
CA ALA A 72 6.35 -7.00 8.40
C ALA A 72 6.68 -5.67 7.72
N THR A 73 5.97 -4.62 8.10
CA THR A 73 6.20 -3.29 7.55
C THR A 73 7.62 -2.82 7.84
N LYS A 74 8.06 -3.00 9.08
CA LYS A 74 9.42 -2.61 9.44
C LYS A 74 10.46 -3.34 8.63
N GLN A 75 10.26 -4.65 8.43
CA GLN A 75 11.23 -5.43 7.68
C GLN A 75 11.28 -5.03 6.22
N ILE A 76 10.12 -4.78 5.63
CA ILE A 76 10.05 -4.39 4.22
C ILE A 76 10.72 -3.04 4.01
N PHE A 77 10.37 -2.05 4.82
CA PHE A 77 10.93 -0.70 4.63
C PHE A 77 12.40 -0.62 5.00
N LYS A 78 12.84 -1.48 5.89
CA LYS A 78 14.25 -1.52 6.24
C LYS A 78 15.11 -1.96 5.06
N LYS A 79 14.56 -2.82 4.21
CA LYS A 79 15.30 -3.31 3.05
C LYS A 79 15.34 -2.30 1.91
N MET A 80 14.44 -1.35 1.95
CA MET A 80 14.38 -0.33 0.91
C MET A 80 15.37 0.77 1.21
#